data_11c8885396100be9e282bf047ed6e962
#
_entry.id   11c8885396100be9e282bf047ed6e962
#
_cell.length_a   1.000
_cell.length_b   1.000
_cell.length_c   1.000
_cell.angle_alpha   90.00
_cell.angle_beta   90.00
_cell.angle_gamma   90.00
#
_symmetry.space_group_name_H-M   'P 1'
#
loop_
_entity.id
_entity.type
_entity.pdbx_description
1 polymer ?
#
loop_
_entity_poly.entity_id
_entity_poly.type
_entity_poly.pdbx_seq_one_letter_code
_entity_poly.pdbx_strand_id
1 'polypeptide(L)'
;VLVMISATHGVEGFCGSACQTDWLLHGSAVQLNDGAVALLIHAINPHGFAWQRRVTEEGCDLNRNYVDFYKTLPTNPGHDELVNCFVPAALDDSSLADASLKIDKFRSANGEKAFQVARKQGQYKHAHSVFFGGFSPTWARRTLEAIINDYALKTRQLNVFIDYHT
;
A
#
# COMPACT_ATOMS: atom_id res chain seq x y z
N VAL A 1 10.88 19.70 7.44
CA VAL A 1 9.57 19.62 6.78
C VAL A 1 8.74 18.51 7.43
N LEU A 2 7.49 18.80 7.77
CA LEU A 2 6.49 17.81 8.15
C LEU A 2 5.72 17.41 6.89
N VAL A 3 5.80 16.14 6.50
CA VAL A 3 5.08 15.58 5.34
C VAL A 3 3.95 14.70 5.85
N MET A 4 2.73 15.02 5.48
CA MET A 4 1.53 14.25 5.84
C MET A 4 0.91 13.65 4.58
N ILE A 5 0.82 12.32 4.51
CA ILE A 5 0.33 11.59 3.34
C ILE A 5 -0.97 10.88 3.72
N SER A 6 -1.96 10.92 2.84
CA SER A 6 -3.20 10.16 2.98
C SER A 6 -3.45 9.27 1.76
N ALA A 7 -4.28 8.25 1.97
CA ALA A 7 -4.73 7.32 0.94
C ALA A 7 -3.61 6.54 0.23
N THR A 8 -2.61 6.07 0.95
CA THR A 8 -1.66 5.05 0.46
C THR A 8 -2.44 3.80 0.03
N HIS A 9 -3.42 3.39 0.84
CA HIS A 9 -4.51 2.53 0.41
C HIS A 9 -5.82 3.33 0.43
N GLY A 10 -6.62 3.20 -0.63
CA GLY A 10 -7.73 4.13 -0.87
C GLY A 10 -8.79 4.21 0.22
N VAL A 11 -9.20 3.07 0.79
CA VAL A 11 -10.23 3.04 1.85
C VAL A 11 -9.79 3.81 3.11
N GLU A 12 -8.50 3.72 3.45
CA GLU A 12 -7.91 4.44 4.59
C GLU A 12 -7.83 5.94 4.36
N GLY A 13 -7.96 6.36 3.09
CA GLY A 13 -7.92 7.75 2.67
C GLY A 13 -8.97 8.62 3.35
N PHE A 14 -10.12 8.08 3.72
CA PHE A 14 -11.15 8.82 4.45
C PHE A 14 -10.67 9.27 5.83
N CYS A 15 -10.00 8.39 6.57
CA CYS A 15 -9.39 8.74 7.86
C CYS A 15 -8.25 9.74 7.67
N GLY A 16 -7.33 9.46 6.75
CA GLY A 16 -6.20 10.35 6.48
C GLY A 16 -6.62 11.73 5.99
N SER A 17 -7.63 11.81 5.12
CA SER A 17 -8.23 13.06 4.67
C SER A 17 -8.85 13.84 5.83
N ALA A 18 -9.58 13.16 6.72
CA ALA A 18 -10.17 13.80 7.91
C ALA A 18 -9.07 14.37 8.83
N CYS A 19 -8.01 13.63 9.10
CA CYS A 19 -6.87 14.11 9.90
C CYS A 19 -6.20 15.35 9.27
N GLN A 20 -5.98 15.34 7.95
CA GLN A 20 -5.42 16.50 7.25
C GLN A 20 -6.35 17.72 7.30
N THR A 21 -7.65 17.49 7.13
CA THR A 21 -8.67 18.54 7.19
C THR A 21 -8.75 19.14 8.61
N ASP A 22 -8.80 18.29 9.64
CA ASP A 22 -8.80 18.72 11.04
C ASP A 22 -7.56 19.56 11.37
N TRP A 23 -6.38 19.11 10.94
CA TRP A 23 -5.13 19.84 11.12
C TRP A 23 -5.16 21.23 10.49
N LEU A 24 -5.75 21.37 9.30
CA LEU A 24 -5.91 22.65 8.61
C LEU A 24 -6.95 23.56 9.28
N LEU A 25 -8.10 23.02 9.68
CA LEU A 25 -9.22 23.77 10.25
C LEU A 25 -8.93 24.30 11.66
N HIS A 26 -8.22 23.52 12.47
CA HIS A 26 -7.94 23.87 13.87
C HIS A 26 -6.64 24.65 14.06
N GLY A 27 -6.05 25.18 12.98
CA GLY A 27 -4.92 26.10 13.03
C GLY A 27 -3.60 25.49 13.49
N SER A 28 -3.48 24.15 13.48
CA SER A 28 -2.21 23.48 13.84
C SER A 28 -1.04 23.92 12.97
N ALA A 29 -1.33 24.44 11.76
CA ALA A 29 -0.32 25.02 10.88
C ALA A 29 0.37 26.25 11.46
N VAL A 30 -0.35 27.09 12.24
CA VAL A 30 0.22 28.29 12.89
C VAL A 30 1.05 27.95 14.13
N GLN A 31 1.03 26.69 14.59
CA GLN A 31 1.84 26.22 15.72
C GLN A 31 3.21 25.67 15.29
N LEU A 32 3.50 25.67 13.98
CA LEU A 32 4.82 25.30 13.50
C LEU A 32 5.85 26.34 13.91
N ASN A 33 7.01 25.88 14.38
CA ASN A 33 8.13 26.74 14.69
C ASN A 33 8.64 27.48 13.45
N ASP A 34 9.29 28.63 13.65
CA ASP A 34 9.93 29.39 12.57
C ASP A 34 10.86 28.51 11.75
N GLY A 35 10.72 28.60 10.43
CA GLY A 35 11.47 27.77 9.47
C GLY A 35 10.95 26.36 9.25
N ALA A 36 9.94 25.91 10.00
CA ALA A 36 9.24 24.67 9.73
C ALA A 36 8.15 24.87 8.67
N VAL A 37 7.96 23.89 7.82
CA VAL A 37 6.89 23.86 6.83
C VAL A 37 6.17 22.52 6.84
N ALA A 38 4.89 22.51 6.52
CA ALA A 38 4.11 21.30 6.30
C ALA A 38 3.81 21.11 4.82
N LEU A 39 3.93 19.89 4.36
CA LEU A 39 3.56 19.42 3.03
C LEU A 39 2.47 18.37 3.20
N LEU A 40 1.26 18.68 2.73
CA LEU A 40 0.13 17.77 2.77
C LEU A 40 -0.04 17.15 1.38
N ILE A 41 0.07 15.84 1.31
CA ILE A 41 -0.17 15.04 0.10
C ILE A 41 -1.52 14.35 0.29
N HIS A 42 -2.56 14.97 -0.26
CA HIS A 42 -3.91 14.43 -0.17
C HIS A 42 -4.16 13.46 -1.32
N ALA A 43 -4.43 12.24 -0.93
CA ALA A 43 -4.75 11.09 -1.76
C ALA A 43 -3.63 10.72 -2.75
N ILE A 44 -2.48 10.22 -2.22
CA ILE A 44 -1.38 9.76 -3.09
C ILE A 44 -1.79 8.63 -4.04
N ASN A 45 -2.79 7.84 -3.69
CA ASN A 45 -3.46 6.87 -4.55
C ASN A 45 -4.90 7.33 -4.84
N PRO A 46 -5.09 8.32 -5.74
CA PRO A 46 -6.41 8.90 -6.00
C PRO A 46 -7.39 7.92 -6.61
N HIS A 47 -6.92 6.96 -7.42
CA HIS A 47 -7.77 5.88 -7.95
C HIS A 47 -8.32 5.03 -6.82
N GLY A 48 -7.46 4.52 -5.95
CA GLY A 48 -7.90 3.72 -4.81
C GLY A 48 -8.86 4.47 -3.89
N PHE A 49 -8.61 5.78 -3.66
CA PHE A 49 -9.48 6.63 -2.86
C PHE A 49 -10.87 6.81 -3.47
N ALA A 50 -10.92 7.13 -4.78
CA ALA A 50 -12.19 7.35 -5.49
C ALA A 50 -13.04 6.06 -5.58
N TRP A 51 -12.39 4.91 -5.77
CA TRP A 51 -13.09 3.63 -5.95
C TRP A 51 -13.13 2.76 -4.70
N GLN A 52 -12.68 3.28 -3.56
CA GLN A 52 -12.61 2.55 -2.29
C GLN A 52 -11.86 1.22 -2.43
N ARG A 53 -10.74 1.25 -3.15
CA ARG A 53 -9.88 0.09 -3.41
C ARG A 53 -8.57 0.23 -2.66
N ARG A 54 -8.03 -0.90 -2.20
CA ARG A 54 -6.68 -0.94 -1.63
C ARG A 54 -5.61 -0.55 -2.66
N VAL A 55 -5.78 -1.02 -3.88
CA VAL A 55 -4.80 -0.97 -4.96
C VAL A 55 -4.86 0.32 -5.77
N THR A 56 -3.78 0.59 -6.50
CA THR A 56 -3.69 1.66 -7.50
C THR A 56 -4.46 1.30 -8.78
N GLU A 57 -4.52 2.19 -9.76
CA GLU A 57 -5.15 1.95 -11.07
C GLU A 57 -4.52 0.77 -11.83
N GLU A 58 -3.21 0.51 -11.58
CA GLU A 58 -2.50 -0.65 -12.14
C GLU A 58 -2.78 -1.96 -11.38
N GLY A 59 -3.67 -1.94 -10.39
CA GLY A 59 -3.98 -3.10 -9.55
C GLY A 59 -2.91 -3.41 -8.51
N CYS A 60 -1.97 -2.50 -8.27
CA CYS A 60 -0.84 -2.70 -7.36
C CYS A 60 -1.15 -2.26 -5.93
N ASP A 61 -0.67 -3.01 -4.96
CA ASP A 61 -0.51 -2.53 -3.59
C ASP A 61 0.66 -1.55 -3.56
N LEU A 62 0.36 -0.25 -3.37
CA LEU A 62 1.37 0.80 -3.41
C LEU A 62 2.49 0.56 -2.39
N ASN A 63 2.14 0.02 -1.20
CA ASN A 63 3.11 -0.30 -0.16
C ASN A 63 3.97 -1.56 -0.47
N ARG A 64 3.78 -2.18 -1.64
CA ARG A 64 4.63 -3.26 -2.18
C ARG A 64 5.38 -2.81 -3.43
N ASN A 65 5.11 -1.61 -3.95
CA ASN A 65 5.69 -1.13 -5.21
C ASN A 65 7.08 -0.47 -5.04
N TYR A 66 7.53 -0.19 -3.82
CA TYR A 66 8.83 0.45 -3.55
C TYR A 66 9.99 -0.57 -3.55
N VAL A 67 10.17 -1.23 -4.68
CA VAL A 67 11.29 -2.13 -4.96
C VAL A 67 12.09 -1.63 -6.16
N ASP A 68 13.29 -2.14 -6.33
CA ASP A 68 14.12 -1.88 -7.51
C ASP A 68 13.74 -2.89 -8.61
N PHE A 69 12.93 -2.44 -9.58
CA PHE A 69 12.48 -3.27 -10.70
C PHE A 69 13.57 -3.64 -11.70
N TYR A 70 14.76 -3.06 -11.58
CA TYR A 70 15.93 -3.46 -12.39
C TYR A 70 16.71 -4.62 -11.77
N LYS A 71 16.35 -5.04 -10.54
CA LYS A 71 16.93 -6.17 -9.85
C LYS A 71 15.97 -7.36 -9.83
N THR A 72 16.50 -8.52 -9.40
CA THR A 72 15.66 -9.68 -9.12
C THR A 72 14.64 -9.34 -8.04
N LEU A 73 13.36 -9.47 -8.39
CA LEU A 73 12.26 -9.18 -7.47
C LEU A 73 12.13 -10.30 -6.42
N PRO A 74 11.64 -9.96 -5.22
CA PRO A 74 11.38 -10.95 -4.19
C PRO A 74 10.38 -12.01 -4.67
N THR A 75 10.62 -13.25 -4.31
CA THR A 75 9.71 -14.37 -4.59
C THR A 75 8.84 -14.70 -3.37
N ASN A 76 7.67 -15.24 -3.62
CA ASN A 76 6.77 -15.71 -2.57
C ASN A 76 6.16 -17.08 -2.94
N PRO A 77 6.93 -18.18 -2.74
CA PRO A 77 6.47 -19.51 -3.12
C PRO A 77 5.17 -19.93 -2.43
N GLY A 78 4.96 -19.51 -1.17
CA GLY A 78 3.70 -19.80 -0.47
C GLY A 78 2.51 -19.08 -1.10
N HIS A 79 2.72 -17.88 -1.65
CA HIS A 79 1.68 -17.20 -2.43
C HIS A 79 1.40 -17.92 -3.74
N ASP A 80 2.44 -18.38 -4.45
CA ASP A 80 2.30 -19.14 -5.70
C ASP A 80 1.46 -20.41 -5.48
N GLU A 81 1.65 -21.10 -4.35
CA GLU A 81 0.89 -22.29 -3.98
C GLU A 81 -0.59 -21.97 -3.67
N LEU A 82 -0.85 -20.83 -3.02
CA LEU A 82 -2.17 -20.45 -2.52
C LEU A 82 -2.92 -19.45 -3.42
N VAL A 83 -2.38 -19.05 -4.56
CA VAL A 83 -2.92 -17.97 -5.39
C VAL A 83 -4.40 -18.16 -5.73
N ASN A 84 -4.80 -19.38 -6.13
CA ASN A 84 -6.18 -19.73 -6.48
C ASN A 84 -7.09 -19.89 -5.23
N CYS A 85 -6.52 -19.86 -4.02
CA CYS A 85 -7.28 -19.83 -2.78
C CYS A 85 -7.54 -18.40 -2.32
N PHE A 86 -6.60 -17.48 -2.61
CA PHE A 86 -6.77 -16.05 -2.32
C PHE A 86 -7.73 -15.38 -3.29
N VAL A 87 -7.74 -15.83 -4.54
CA VAL A 87 -8.65 -15.34 -5.59
C VAL A 87 -9.20 -16.56 -6.34
N PRO A 88 -10.23 -17.23 -5.79
CA PRO A 88 -10.87 -18.36 -6.44
C PRO A 88 -11.59 -17.93 -7.72
N ALA A 89 -11.66 -18.82 -8.70
CA ALA A 89 -12.30 -18.56 -9.99
C ALA A 89 -13.82 -18.35 -9.89
N ALA A 90 -14.45 -18.87 -8.82
CA ALA A 90 -15.86 -18.70 -8.52
C ALA A 90 -16.07 -18.47 -7.03
N LEU A 91 -17.16 -17.79 -6.69
CA LEU A 91 -17.54 -17.46 -5.30
C LEU A 91 -18.72 -18.30 -4.81
N ASP A 92 -18.92 -19.49 -5.40
CA ASP A 92 -19.88 -20.45 -4.92
C ASP A 92 -19.36 -21.19 -3.68
N ASP A 93 -20.28 -21.78 -2.89
CA ASP A 93 -19.97 -22.43 -1.63
C ASP A 93 -18.92 -23.55 -1.76
N SER A 94 -18.94 -24.29 -2.86
CA SER A 94 -17.98 -25.38 -3.10
C SER A 94 -16.57 -24.84 -3.35
N SER A 95 -16.43 -23.81 -4.19
CA SER A 95 -15.15 -23.17 -4.49
C SER A 95 -14.53 -22.51 -3.25
N LEU A 96 -15.35 -21.88 -2.42
CA LEU A 96 -14.92 -21.25 -1.17
C LEU A 96 -14.52 -22.31 -0.13
N ALA A 97 -15.26 -23.42 -0.03
CA ALA A 97 -14.91 -24.52 0.86
C ALA A 97 -13.59 -25.18 0.47
N ASP A 98 -13.37 -25.42 -0.83
CA ASP A 98 -12.13 -25.98 -1.35
C ASP A 98 -10.92 -25.06 -1.09
N ALA A 99 -11.09 -23.74 -1.27
CA ALA A 99 -10.06 -22.76 -0.97
C ALA A 99 -9.71 -22.77 0.53
N SER A 100 -10.73 -22.80 1.40
CA SER A 100 -10.56 -22.88 2.87
C SER A 100 -9.79 -24.13 3.27
N LEU A 101 -10.18 -25.30 2.75
CA LEU A 101 -9.50 -26.56 3.04
C LEU A 101 -8.02 -26.55 2.64
N LYS A 102 -7.68 -25.95 1.50
CA LYS A 102 -6.29 -25.82 1.06
C LYS A 102 -5.50 -24.89 1.95
N ILE A 103 -6.10 -23.76 2.36
CA ILE A 103 -5.48 -22.81 3.32
C ILE A 103 -5.22 -23.52 4.66
N ASP A 104 -6.18 -24.27 5.17
CA ASP A 104 -6.04 -24.98 6.45
C ASP A 104 -4.97 -26.09 6.38
N LYS A 105 -4.87 -26.81 5.25
CA LYS A 105 -3.79 -27.76 5.00
C LYS A 105 -2.44 -27.09 4.97
N PHE A 106 -2.32 -25.93 4.29
CA PHE A 106 -1.08 -25.16 4.24
C PHE A 106 -0.66 -24.70 5.65
N ARG A 107 -1.62 -24.16 6.44
CA ARG A 107 -1.38 -23.74 7.83
C ARG A 107 -0.92 -24.89 8.71
N SER A 108 -1.58 -26.05 8.58
CA SER A 108 -1.24 -27.24 9.37
C SER A 108 0.15 -27.76 9.05
N ALA A 109 0.56 -27.68 7.78
CA ALA A 109 1.88 -28.17 7.33
C ALA A 109 3.01 -27.20 7.60
N ASN A 110 2.78 -25.87 7.46
CA ASN A 110 3.81 -24.85 7.46
C ASN A 110 3.74 -23.88 8.65
N GLY A 111 2.65 -23.89 9.40
CA GLY A 111 2.38 -22.99 10.52
C GLY A 111 1.78 -21.65 10.12
N GLU A 112 1.20 -20.95 11.09
CA GLU A 112 0.51 -19.67 10.90
C GLU A 112 1.46 -18.57 10.38
N LYS A 113 2.70 -18.53 10.85
CA LYS A 113 3.69 -17.54 10.40
C LYS A 113 3.97 -17.66 8.90
N ALA A 114 4.16 -18.88 8.39
CA ALA A 114 4.37 -19.13 6.97
C ALA A 114 3.14 -18.72 6.15
N PHE A 115 1.94 -18.98 6.63
CA PHE A 115 0.70 -18.54 5.99
C PHE A 115 0.59 -17.01 5.95
N GLN A 116 0.91 -16.29 7.02
CA GLN A 116 0.90 -14.82 7.02
C GLN A 116 1.92 -14.23 6.05
N VAL A 117 3.10 -14.85 5.92
CA VAL A 117 4.11 -14.50 4.92
C VAL A 117 3.56 -14.74 3.51
N ALA A 118 3.05 -15.93 3.23
CA ALA A 118 2.44 -16.28 1.94
C ALA A 118 1.37 -15.26 1.51
N ARG A 119 0.52 -14.85 2.45
CA ARG A 119 -0.58 -13.91 2.18
C ARG A 119 -0.14 -12.46 2.05
N LYS A 120 0.68 -11.93 2.99
CA LYS A 120 0.87 -10.49 3.20
C LYS A 120 2.23 -9.92 2.77
N GLN A 121 3.24 -10.75 2.56
CA GLN A 121 4.58 -10.26 2.22
C GLN A 121 4.62 -9.48 0.91
N GLY A 122 3.66 -9.72 0.02
CA GLY A 122 3.65 -9.20 -1.34
C GLY A 122 4.14 -10.24 -2.34
N GLN A 123 3.89 -10.00 -3.60
CA GLN A 123 4.30 -10.85 -4.73
C GLN A 123 4.33 -10.01 -6.03
N TYR A 124 5.07 -10.48 -7.03
CA TYR A 124 5.35 -9.76 -8.27
C TYR A 124 5.09 -10.60 -9.51
N LYS A 125 4.27 -11.66 -9.39
CA LYS A 125 4.02 -12.62 -10.44
C LYS A 125 2.57 -12.68 -10.88
N HIS A 126 1.64 -12.59 -9.94
CA HIS A 126 0.21 -12.78 -10.16
C HIS A 126 -0.55 -11.46 -10.06
N ALA A 127 -0.64 -10.73 -11.18
CA ALA A 127 -1.28 -9.41 -11.22
C ALA A 127 -2.76 -9.40 -10.80
N HIS A 128 -3.44 -10.55 -10.93
CA HIS A 128 -4.84 -10.72 -10.54
C HIS A 128 -5.03 -11.05 -9.05
N SER A 129 -3.95 -11.27 -8.31
CA SER A 129 -4.01 -11.71 -6.91
C SER A 129 -3.70 -10.58 -5.94
N VAL A 130 -3.99 -10.83 -4.66
CA VAL A 130 -3.82 -9.86 -3.58
C VAL A 130 -2.34 -9.51 -3.34
N PHE A 131 -2.09 -8.31 -2.80
CA PHE A 131 -0.76 -7.80 -2.47
C PHE A 131 0.23 -7.81 -3.64
N PHE A 132 -0.27 -7.63 -4.87
CA PHE A 132 0.56 -7.51 -6.05
C PHE A 132 1.40 -6.21 -6.00
N GLY A 133 2.72 -6.33 -6.11
CA GLY A 133 3.65 -5.21 -6.03
C GLY A 133 3.92 -4.49 -7.37
N GLY A 134 3.36 -4.98 -8.48
CA GLY A 134 3.56 -4.40 -9.82
C GLY A 134 4.69 -5.03 -10.60
N PHE A 135 4.76 -4.66 -11.88
CA PHE A 135 5.88 -4.99 -12.80
C PHE A 135 6.79 -3.78 -13.06
N SER A 136 6.36 -2.60 -12.62
CA SER A 136 7.08 -1.33 -12.76
C SER A 136 6.61 -0.33 -11.70
N PRO A 137 7.32 0.79 -11.51
CA PRO A 137 6.85 1.87 -10.64
C PRO A 137 5.48 2.39 -11.09
N THR A 138 4.50 2.39 -10.17
CA THR A 138 3.15 2.91 -10.41
C THR A 138 3.16 4.43 -10.61
N TRP A 139 2.06 4.98 -11.14
CA TRP A 139 1.87 6.43 -11.22
C TRP A 139 1.99 7.08 -9.84
N ALA A 140 1.32 6.53 -8.82
CA ALA A 140 1.35 7.03 -7.44
C ALA A 140 2.79 7.08 -6.88
N ARG A 141 3.58 6.03 -7.08
CA ARG A 141 4.99 6.01 -6.68
C ARG A 141 5.80 7.09 -7.40
N ARG A 142 5.71 7.18 -8.73
CA ARG A 142 6.43 8.20 -9.51
C ARG A 142 6.04 9.61 -9.08
N THR A 143 4.76 9.83 -8.78
CA THR A 143 4.26 11.12 -8.30
C THR A 143 4.86 11.48 -6.94
N LEU A 144 4.91 10.55 -5.98
CA LEU A 144 5.55 10.80 -4.69
C LEU A 144 7.05 11.09 -4.85
N GLU A 145 7.74 10.33 -5.70
CA GLU A 145 9.15 10.56 -5.99
C GLU A 145 9.39 11.94 -6.64
N ALA A 146 8.49 12.39 -7.54
CA ALA A 146 8.52 13.72 -8.12
C ALA A 146 8.32 14.82 -7.04
N ILE A 147 7.31 14.68 -6.21
CA ILE A 147 7.03 15.62 -5.09
C ILE A 147 8.27 15.72 -4.17
N ILE A 148 8.89 14.59 -3.79
CA ILE A 148 10.10 14.58 -2.95
C ILE A 148 11.23 15.39 -3.60
N ASN A 149 11.38 15.30 -4.92
CA ASN A 149 12.40 16.05 -5.67
C ASN A 149 12.03 17.53 -5.83
N ASP A 150 10.80 17.85 -6.22
CA ASP A 150 10.31 19.21 -6.46
C ASP A 150 10.39 20.08 -5.21
N TYR A 151 10.09 19.51 -4.05
CA TYR A 151 10.22 20.20 -2.76
C TYR A 151 11.62 20.06 -2.12
N ALA A 152 12.57 19.47 -2.85
CA ALA A 152 13.95 19.27 -2.43
C ALA A 152 14.07 18.63 -1.03
N LEU A 153 13.21 17.66 -0.72
CA LEU A 153 13.15 17.06 0.62
C LEU A 153 14.46 16.38 1.01
N LYS A 154 15.17 15.78 0.05
CA LYS A 154 16.46 15.11 0.29
C LYS A 154 17.56 16.03 0.83
N THR A 155 17.44 17.34 0.62
CA THR A 155 18.43 18.35 1.06
C THR A 155 18.03 19.07 2.33
N ARG A 156 16.87 18.79 2.89
CA ARG A 156 16.38 19.40 4.12
C ARG A 156 17.09 18.80 5.33
N GLN A 157 17.34 19.63 6.34
CA GLN A 157 17.98 19.20 7.58
C GLN A 157 17.20 18.09 8.31
N LEU A 158 15.86 18.18 8.31
CA LEU A 158 14.96 17.23 8.94
C LEU A 158 13.67 17.09 8.13
N ASN A 159 13.28 15.86 7.88
CA ASN A 159 11.96 15.53 7.36
C ASN A 159 11.27 14.54 8.30
N VAL A 160 10.02 14.81 8.63
CA VAL A 160 9.16 13.90 9.38
C VAL A 160 8.02 13.51 8.45
N PHE A 161 7.86 12.21 8.22
CA PHE A 161 6.77 11.67 7.41
C PHE A 161 5.72 11.03 8.31
N ILE A 162 4.47 11.42 8.12
CA ILE A 162 3.29 10.78 8.71
C ILE A 162 2.47 10.24 7.54
N ASP A 163 2.42 8.93 7.41
CA ASP A 163 1.58 8.24 6.45
C ASP A 163 0.35 7.68 7.19
N TYR A 164 -0.81 8.26 6.91
CA TYR A 164 -2.09 7.87 7.52
C TYR A 164 -2.62 6.60 6.84
N HIS A 165 -2.02 5.45 7.18
CA HIS A 165 -2.52 4.15 6.73
C HIS A 165 -2.30 3.04 7.76
N THR A 166 -2.96 1.87 7.58
CA THR A 166 -2.90 0.70 8.48
C THR A 166 -2.13 -0.48 7.90
#